data_52e176de7e8ebc5efdb1367cb7a399b5
#
_entry.id   52e176de7e8ebc5efdb1367cb7a399b5
#
_cell.length_a   1.000
_cell.length_b   1.000
_cell.length_c   1.000
_cell.angle_alpha   90.00
_cell.angle_beta   90.00
_cell.angle_gamma   90.00
#
_symmetry.space_group_name_H-M   'P 1'
#
loop_
_entity.id
_entity.type
_entity.pdbx_description
1 polymer ?
#
loop_
_entity_poly.entity_id
_entity_poly.type
_entity_poly.pdbx_seq_one_letter_code
_entity_poly.pdbx_strand_id
1 'polypeptide(L)'
;MASVSILTFDPLTVKTEELEDSALVDRATMGRYPPGSIMKIVTASAAVEQGLDLTYTCTGSDTIGGQAVTCTKEHGTQNLEEAFANSCNTYFANLSVKLGGSTLKKQAEKFGFNRSFDYSDLTLYRSNFEISSEKGDIAWAGIGQYNDLVTPMHAALMAAAVANDGVMPEPRLLKSVGGSEVSHWGLDKSTKVLSRETASSIKQMMGKVVQSGTGTSAAIGKAAVYGKTGTAEYTEDGVIKNHSWFVGFLGEDYPYAVAVLFEGAGYGSAHAAPVAADIFEYLIG
;
A
#
# COMPACT_ATOMS: atom_id res chain seq x y z
N MET A 1 -6.80 16.01 -5.64
CA MET A 1 -6.15 14.74 -5.98
C MET A 1 -5.32 14.92 -7.25
N ALA A 2 -4.17 14.29 -7.37
CA ALA A 2 -3.40 14.20 -8.61
C ALA A 2 -3.11 12.71 -8.89
N SER A 3 -3.24 12.30 -10.14
CA SER A 3 -2.91 10.96 -10.62
C SER A 3 -2.03 11.09 -11.85
N VAL A 4 -0.92 10.34 -11.86
CA VAL A 4 0.03 10.34 -12.98
C VAL A 4 0.27 8.88 -13.38
N SER A 5 0.01 8.57 -14.64
CA SER A 5 0.37 7.32 -15.28
C SER A 5 1.40 7.61 -16.37
N ILE A 6 2.55 6.93 -16.33
CA ILE A 6 3.59 7.04 -17.36
C ILE A 6 3.43 5.86 -18.34
N LEU A 7 3.98 5.94 -19.52
CA LEU A 7 3.69 5.14 -20.70
C LEU A 7 2.29 5.49 -21.24
N THR A 8 2.09 6.76 -21.43
CA THR A 8 0.89 7.36 -22.03
C THR A 8 1.27 8.01 -23.37
N PHE A 9 0.35 8.69 -23.96
CA PHE A 9 0.50 9.35 -25.24
C PHE A 9 0.08 10.82 -25.10
N ASP A 10 0.56 11.65 -26.01
CA ASP A 10 0.06 13.01 -26.15
C ASP A 10 -1.26 12.97 -26.96
N PRO A 11 -2.41 13.26 -26.35
CA PRO A 11 -3.72 13.19 -27.02
C PRO A 11 -3.87 14.19 -28.17
N LEU A 12 -2.99 15.20 -28.26
CA LEU A 12 -3.00 16.20 -29.33
C LEU A 12 -2.24 15.72 -30.58
N THR A 13 -1.35 14.75 -30.46
CA THR A 13 -0.45 14.37 -31.55
C THR A 13 -0.57 12.89 -31.96
N VAL A 14 -1.08 12.02 -31.08
CA VAL A 14 -1.20 10.59 -31.34
C VAL A 14 -2.29 10.29 -32.37
N LYS A 15 -2.03 9.36 -33.27
CA LYS A 15 -3.06 8.78 -34.12
C LYS A 15 -3.67 7.56 -33.47
N THR A 16 -4.97 7.40 -33.61
CA THR A 16 -5.73 6.32 -32.96
C THR A 16 -5.20 4.93 -33.34
N GLU A 17 -4.70 4.77 -34.56
CA GLU A 17 -4.14 3.51 -35.09
C GLU A 17 -2.77 3.17 -34.47
N GLU A 18 -2.11 4.13 -33.83
CA GLU A 18 -0.79 3.97 -33.19
C GLU A 18 -0.91 3.67 -31.70
N LEU A 19 -2.14 3.67 -31.14
CA LEU A 19 -2.38 3.40 -29.72
C LEU A 19 -2.39 1.90 -29.46
N GLU A 20 -1.52 1.47 -28.55
CA GLU A 20 -1.67 0.16 -27.91
C GLU A 20 -2.82 0.20 -26.89
N ASP A 21 -3.59 -0.88 -26.78
CA ASP A 21 -4.69 -1.00 -25.80
C ASP A 21 -4.26 -0.67 -24.38
N SER A 22 -3.02 -1.01 -24.04
CA SER A 22 -2.42 -0.72 -22.74
C SER A 22 -2.22 0.78 -22.44
N ALA A 23 -2.10 1.61 -23.48
CA ALA A 23 -1.92 3.06 -23.35
C ALA A 23 -3.22 3.78 -22.90
N LEU A 24 -4.37 3.16 -23.12
CA LEU A 24 -5.68 3.68 -22.70
C LEU A 24 -6.05 3.35 -21.24
N VAL A 25 -5.23 2.55 -20.57
CA VAL A 25 -5.45 2.17 -19.17
C VAL A 25 -4.85 3.21 -18.24
N ASP A 26 -5.67 3.87 -17.43
CA ASP A 26 -5.18 4.62 -16.28
C ASP A 26 -4.65 3.64 -15.21
N ARG A 27 -3.34 3.45 -15.19
CA ARG A 27 -2.70 2.51 -14.28
C ARG A 27 -2.91 2.87 -12.82
N ALA A 28 -3.12 4.14 -12.50
CA ALA A 28 -3.31 4.57 -11.12
C ALA A 28 -4.65 4.10 -10.52
N THR A 29 -5.70 4.05 -11.33
CA THR A 29 -7.06 3.70 -10.87
C THR A 29 -7.54 2.34 -11.38
N MET A 30 -7.01 1.85 -12.50
CA MET A 30 -7.46 0.63 -13.17
C MET A 30 -6.40 -0.48 -13.14
N GLY A 31 -5.11 -0.14 -13.09
CA GLY A 31 -4.02 -1.11 -12.95
C GLY A 31 -4.10 -1.83 -11.60
N ARG A 32 -3.93 -3.14 -11.61
CA ARG A 32 -3.95 -3.97 -10.40
C ARG A 32 -2.65 -4.75 -10.27
N TYR A 33 -1.97 -4.57 -9.16
CA TYR A 33 -0.63 -5.08 -8.92
C TYR A 33 -0.54 -5.79 -7.59
N PRO A 34 0.31 -6.82 -7.46
CA PRO A 34 0.62 -7.39 -6.15
C PRO A 34 1.11 -6.29 -5.20
N PRO A 35 0.53 -6.19 -3.99
CA PRO A 35 0.92 -5.14 -3.04
C PRO A 35 2.29 -5.37 -2.42
N GLY A 36 2.74 -6.62 -2.31
CA GLY A 36 3.93 -6.95 -1.55
C GLY A 36 3.85 -6.39 -0.12
N SER A 37 4.96 -5.92 0.39
CA SER A 37 5.07 -5.48 1.79
C SER A 37 4.20 -4.28 2.19
N ILE A 38 3.52 -3.58 1.27
CA ILE A 38 2.53 -2.58 1.68
C ILE A 38 1.28 -3.23 2.30
N MET A 39 1.01 -4.51 2.00
CA MET A 39 -0.05 -5.30 2.64
C MET A 39 0.16 -5.45 4.16
N LYS A 40 1.39 -5.34 4.63
CA LYS A 40 1.71 -5.39 6.07
C LYS A 40 1.05 -4.27 6.88
N ILE A 41 0.59 -3.18 6.24
CA ILE A 41 -0.27 -2.17 6.88
C ILE A 41 -1.57 -2.82 7.35
N VAL A 42 -2.21 -3.63 6.50
CA VAL A 42 -3.46 -4.35 6.83
C VAL A 42 -3.19 -5.42 7.90
N THR A 43 -2.14 -6.21 7.72
CA THR A 43 -1.78 -7.30 8.65
C THR A 43 -1.41 -6.77 10.04
N ALA A 44 -0.62 -5.69 10.12
CA ALA A 44 -0.29 -5.03 11.38
C ALA A 44 -1.52 -4.42 12.04
N SER A 45 -2.41 -3.81 11.26
CA SER A 45 -3.67 -3.27 11.79
C SER A 45 -4.53 -4.37 12.42
N ALA A 46 -4.62 -5.54 11.78
CA ALA A 46 -5.32 -6.70 12.35
C ALA A 46 -4.68 -7.16 13.68
N ALA A 47 -3.35 -7.16 13.75
CA ALA A 47 -2.64 -7.55 14.97
C ALA A 47 -2.89 -6.56 16.12
N VAL A 48 -2.79 -5.26 15.84
CA VAL A 48 -3.06 -4.21 16.84
C VAL A 48 -4.51 -4.28 17.35
N GLU A 49 -5.51 -4.45 16.46
CA GLU A 49 -6.91 -4.59 16.85
C GLU A 49 -7.21 -5.85 17.68
N GLN A 50 -6.41 -6.91 17.52
CA GLN A 50 -6.52 -8.14 18.31
C GLN A 50 -5.65 -8.10 19.58
N GLY A 51 -4.88 -7.04 19.84
CA GLY A 51 -3.91 -6.96 20.94
C GLY A 51 -2.79 -8.01 20.81
N LEU A 52 -2.46 -8.40 19.58
CA LEU A 52 -1.49 -9.45 19.31
C LEU A 52 -0.13 -8.83 18.95
N ASP A 53 0.81 -8.93 19.88
CA ASP A 53 2.23 -8.65 19.64
C ASP A 53 3.02 -9.95 19.73
N LEU A 54 3.64 -10.35 18.61
CA LEU A 54 4.45 -11.54 18.50
C LEU A 54 5.91 -11.19 18.73
N THR A 55 6.59 -11.86 19.64
CA THR A 55 8.05 -11.87 19.67
C THR A 55 8.54 -13.04 18.82
N TYR A 56 9.34 -12.74 17.80
CA TYR A 56 9.80 -13.74 16.83
C TYR A 56 11.26 -13.52 16.44
N THR A 57 12.01 -14.61 16.29
CA THR A 57 13.42 -14.57 15.84
C THR A 57 13.50 -14.93 14.37
N CYS A 58 13.83 -13.94 13.54
CA CYS A 58 14.04 -14.11 12.10
C CYS A 58 15.48 -14.54 11.81
N THR A 59 15.63 -15.71 11.23
CA THR A 59 16.92 -16.29 10.78
C THR A 59 17.13 -16.19 9.27
N GLY A 60 16.43 -15.24 8.61
CA GLY A 60 16.53 -15.00 7.17
C GLY A 60 15.53 -15.80 6.33
N SER A 61 15.06 -16.95 6.80
CA SER A 61 14.05 -17.78 6.13
C SER A 61 13.25 -18.60 7.11
N ASP A 62 12.05 -19.02 6.70
CA ASP A 62 11.19 -19.95 7.45
C ASP A 62 10.35 -20.78 6.47
N THR A 63 9.87 -21.95 6.89
CA THR A 63 8.94 -22.78 6.12
C THR A 63 7.60 -22.83 6.84
N ILE A 64 6.59 -22.24 6.24
CA ILE A 64 5.27 -22.08 6.85
C ILE A 64 4.23 -22.77 5.99
N GLY A 65 3.56 -23.78 6.55
CA GLY A 65 2.58 -24.57 5.79
C GLY A 65 3.16 -25.24 4.53
N GLY A 66 4.44 -25.61 4.57
CA GLY A 66 5.15 -26.23 3.44
C GLY A 66 5.68 -25.23 2.39
N GLN A 67 5.44 -23.94 2.55
CA GLN A 67 5.93 -22.89 1.66
C GLN A 67 7.11 -22.13 2.29
N ALA A 68 8.16 -21.89 1.51
CA ALA A 68 9.32 -21.12 1.95
C ALA A 68 9.02 -19.62 1.92
N VAL A 69 9.33 -18.93 3.01
CA VAL A 69 9.26 -17.46 3.12
C VAL A 69 10.65 -16.96 3.44
N THR A 70 11.17 -16.04 2.63
CA THR A 70 12.53 -15.50 2.77
C THR A 70 12.51 -14.01 3.08
N CYS A 71 13.51 -13.57 3.81
CA CYS A 71 13.85 -12.17 4.06
C CYS A 71 15.12 -11.78 3.29
N THR A 72 15.37 -10.50 3.14
CA THR A 72 16.60 -9.98 2.51
C THR A 72 17.83 -10.21 3.38
N LYS A 73 17.64 -10.41 4.69
CA LYS A 73 18.68 -10.70 5.68
C LYS A 73 18.07 -11.33 6.93
N GLU A 74 18.92 -11.82 7.82
CA GLU A 74 18.52 -12.14 9.19
C GLU A 74 18.23 -10.83 9.95
N HIS A 75 17.08 -10.79 10.64
CA HIS A 75 16.69 -9.62 11.42
C HIS A 75 16.82 -9.84 12.95
N GLY A 76 17.07 -11.08 13.39
CA GLY A 76 17.13 -11.42 14.79
C GLY A 76 15.75 -11.40 15.47
N THR A 77 15.76 -11.26 16.79
CA THR A 77 14.52 -11.21 17.59
C THR A 77 13.88 -9.83 17.51
N GLN A 78 12.60 -9.79 17.17
CA GLN A 78 11.83 -8.57 16.92
C GLN A 78 10.43 -8.66 17.50
N ASN A 79 9.87 -7.51 17.86
CA ASN A 79 8.45 -7.28 18.09
C ASN A 79 7.76 -6.78 16.81
N LEU A 80 6.46 -6.45 16.88
CA LEU A 80 5.68 -6.00 15.73
C LEU A 80 6.24 -4.72 15.10
N GLU A 81 6.61 -3.73 15.91
CA GLU A 81 7.11 -2.44 15.43
C GLU A 81 8.46 -2.58 14.70
N GLU A 82 9.38 -3.33 15.26
CA GLU A 82 10.68 -3.60 14.66
C GLU A 82 10.56 -4.40 13.36
N ALA A 83 9.71 -5.44 13.36
CA ALA A 83 9.45 -6.24 12.17
C ALA A 83 8.76 -5.44 11.06
N PHE A 84 7.89 -4.48 11.41
CA PHE A 84 7.27 -3.57 10.46
C PHE A 84 8.30 -2.62 9.84
N ALA A 85 9.17 -2.02 10.66
CA ALA A 85 10.25 -1.13 10.22
C ALA A 85 11.24 -1.85 9.29
N ASN A 86 11.64 -3.09 9.65
CA ASN A 86 12.53 -3.94 8.86
C ASN A 86 11.83 -4.61 7.68
N SER A 87 10.51 -4.50 7.58
CA SER A 87 9.71 -5.23 6.59
C SER A 87 9.92 -6.75 6.60
N CYS A 88 10.08 -7.36 7.78
CA CYS A 88 10.43 -8.76 7.97
C CYS A 88 9.32 -9.69 7.44
N ASN A 89 9.61 -10.47 6.39
CA ASN A 89 8.64 -11.37 5.78
C ASN A 89 8.29 -12.54 6.70
N THR A 90 9.30 -13.18 7.30
CA THR A 90 9.07 -14.36 8.16
C THR A 90 8.27 -14.01 9.40
N TYR A 91 8.50 -12.83 10.00
CA TYR A 91 7.66 -12.32 11.10
C TYR A 91 6.20 -12.19 10.68
N PHE A 92 5.94 -11.45 9.60
CA PHE A 92 4.58 -11.15 9.14
C PHE A 92 3.85 -12.39 8.62
N ALA A 93 4.54 -13.32 8.01
CA ALA A 93 3.99 -14.61 7.59
C ALA A 93 3.53 -15.46 8.80
N ASN A 94 4.35 -15.56 9.85
CA ASN A 94 3.98 -16.23 11.08
C ASN A 94 2.84 -15.50 11.83
N LEU A 95 2.90 -14.18 11.90
CA LEU A 95 1.82 -13.35 12.45
C LEU A 95 0.50 -13.58 11.73
N SER A 96 0.52 -13.68 10.41
CA SER A 96 -0.65 -13.92 9.56
C SER A 96 -1.31 -15.25 9.85
N VAL A 97 -0.52 -16.31 9.99
CA VAL A 97 -1.03 -17.63 10.39
C VAL A 97 -1.63 -17.59 11.79
N LYS A 98 -1.01 -16.85 12.71
CA LYS A 98 -1.50 -16.70 14.09
C LYS A 98 -2.80 -15.91 14.18
N LEU A 99 -2.96 -14.88 13.34
CA LEU A 99 -4.21 -14.11 13.18
C LEU A 99 -5.32 -14.95 12.53
N GLY A 100 -4.95 -15.82 11.59
CA GLY A 100 -5.84 -16.65 10.81
C GLY A 100 -6.48 -15.93 9.61
N GLY A 101 -6.79 -16.70 8.57
CA GLY A 101 -7.29 -16.18 7.29
C GLY A 101 -8.56 -15.36 7.40
N SER A 102 -9.49 -15.76 8.27
CA SER A 102 -10.76 -15.02 8.48
C SER A 102 -10.52 -13.62 9.06
N THR A 103 -9.60 -13.47 10.02
CA THR A 103 -9.26 -12.16 10.60
C THR A 103 -8.59 -11.26 9.57
N LEU A 104 -7.63 -11.79 8.81
CA LEU A 104 -6.96 -11.05 7.75
C LEU A 104 -7.93 -10.61 6.66
N LYS A 105 -8.81 -11.49 6.20
CA LYS A 105 -9.82 -11.18 5.19
C LYS A 105 -10.76 -10.06 5.67
N LYS A 106 -11.28 -10.17 6.88
CA LYS A 106 -12.12 -9.11 7.47
C LYS A 106 -11.39 -7.77 7.55
N GLN A 107 -10.10 -7.77 7.91
CA GLN A 107 -9.32 -6.54 7.98
C GLN A 107 -9.07 -5.96 6.59
N ALA A 108 -8.73 -6.78 5.59
CA ALA A 108 -8.59 -6.34 4.21
C ALA A 108 -9.92 -5.75 3.67
N GLU A 109 -11.06 -6.38 3.96
CA GLU A 109 -12.38 -5.89 3.57
C GLU A 109 -12.76 -4.57 4.26
N LYS A 110 -12.33 -4.32 5.50
CA LYS A 110 -12.47 -3.00 6.14
C LYS A 110 -11.69 -1.94 5.34
N PHE A 111 -10.49 -2.25 4.88
CA PHE A 111 -9.71 -1.36 4.02
C PHE A 111 -10.27 -1.22 2.59
N GLY A 112 -11.33 -1.92 2.23
CA GLY A 112 -11.99 -1.80 0.93
C GLY A 112 -11.60 -2.88 -0.09
N PHE A 113 -10.75 -3.84 0.25
CA PHE A 113 -10.54 -5.01 -0.61
C PHE A 113 -11.84 -5.77 -0.82
N ASN A 114 -11.98 -6.42 -1.98
CA ASN A 114 -13.17 -7.18 -2.39
C ASN A 114 -14.46 -6.35 -2.52
N ARG A 115 -14.38 -5.02 -2.43
CA ARG A 115 -15.50 -4.10 -2.59
C ARG A 115 -15.34 -3.26 -3.83
N SER A 116 -16.45 -2.88 -4.44
CA SER A 116 -16.46 -1.84 -5.46
C SER A 116 -16.48 -0.47 -4.78
N PHE A 117 -15.70 0.44 -5.31
CA PHE A 117 -15.73 1.84 -4.92
C PHE A 117 -16.71 2.56 -5.86
N ASP A 118 -17.80 3.04 -5.30
CA ASP A 118 -18.83 3.76 -6.05
C ASP A 118 -18.64 5.26 -5.87
N TYR A 119 -17.58 5.79 -6.47
CA TYR A 119 -17.26 7.21 -6.47
C TYR A 119 -17.94 7.91 -7.66
N SER A 120 -18.36 9.17 -7.45
CA SER A 120 -19.21 9.87 -8.41
C SER A 120 -18.45 10.39 -9.65
N ASP A 121 -17.16 10.65 -9.52
CA ASP A 121 -16.33 11.27 -10.56
C ASP A 121 -15.07 10.49 -10.92
N LEU A 122 -14.90 9.30 -10.34
CA LEU A 122 -13.72 8.47 -10.51
C LEU A 122 -14.11 6.99 -10.59
N THR A 123 -13.64 6.31 -11.62
CA THR A 123 -13.70 4.85 -11.68
C THR A 123 -12.46 4.27 -11.02
N LEU A 124 -12.65 3.54 -9.92
CA LEU A 124 -11.60 2.83 -9.23
C LEU A 124 -11.86 1.33 -9.30
N TYR A 125 -10.95 0.59 -9.93
CA TYR A 125 -11.07 -0.85 -10.05
C TYR A 125 -10.92 -1.52 -8.69
N ARG A 126 -11.71 -2.56 -8.51
CA ARG A 126 -11.74 -3.34 -7.27
C ARG A 126 -10.40 -4.04 -7.03
N SER A 127 -9.81 -3.75 -5.88
CA SER A 127 -8.72 -4.54 -5.34
C SER A 127 -9.23 -5.85 -4.76
N ASN A 128 -8.46 -6.91 -4.83
CA ASN A 128 -8.88 -8.21 -4.30
C ASN A 128 -7.89 -8.75 -3.26
N PHE A 129 -8.44 -9.43 -2.30
CA PHE A 129 -7.76 -10.20 -1.28
C PHE A 129 -8.45 -11.54 -1.15
N GLU A 130 -7.84 -12.56 -1.74
CA GLU A 130 -8.35 -13.92 -1.71
C GLU A 130 -7.40 -14.78 -0.89
N ILE A 131 -7.97 -15.60 -0.02
CA ILE A 131 -7.19 -16.41 0.91
C ILE A 131 -7.83 -17.78 1.07
N SER A 132 -7.02 -18.83 1.02
CA SER A 132 -7.46 -20.21 1.31
C SER A 132 -7.39 -20.50 2.82
N SER A 133 -7.73 -21.72 3.21
CA SER A 133 -7.54 -22.20 4.58
C SER A 133 -6.14 -22.71 4.88
N GLU A 134 -5.30 -22.83 3.86
CA GLU A 134 -3.95 -23.38 3.98
C GLU A 134 -3.00 -22.38 4.63
N LYS A 135 -2.20 -22.85 5.60
CA LYS A 135 -1.28 -21.99 6.35
C LYS A 135 -0.26 -21.27 5.47
N GLY A 136 0.21 -21.93 4.41
CA GLY A 136 1.14 -21.33 3.46
C GLY A 136 0.52 -20.15 2.71
N ASP A 137 -0.71 -20.30 2.24
CA ASP A 137 -1.45 -19.25 1.53
C ASP A 137 -1.78 -18.09 2.46
N ILE A 138 -2.15 -18.37 3.72
CA ILE A 138 -2.36 -17.33 4.75
C ILE A 138 -1.07 -16.54 4.99
N ALA A 139 0.07 -17.24 5.09
CA ALA A 139 1.36 -16.61 5.28
C ALA A 139 1.73 -15.67 4.13
N TRP A 140 1.55 -16.13 2.89
CA TRP A 140 1.85 -15.37 1.68
C TRP A 140 0.89 -14.20 1.45
N ALA A 141 -0.40 -14.38 1.67
CA ALA A 141 -1.38 -13.29 1.59
C ALA A 141 -1.08 -12.17 2.61
N GLY A 142 -0.70 -12.52 3.84
CA GLY A 142 -0.38 -11.52 4.86
C GLY A 142 0.87 -10.68 4.58
N ILE A 143 1.71 -11.09 3.63
CA ILE A 143 2.85 -10.31 3.13
C ILE A 143 2.61 -9.73 1.73
N GLY A 144 1.39 -9.92 1.17
CA GLY A 144 0.96 -9.32 -0.09
C GLY A 144 1.52 -10.01 -1.35
N GLN A 145 1.73 -11.32 -1.29
CA GLN A 145 2.39 -12.09 -2.36
C GLN A 145 1.58 -13.31 -2.84
N TYR A 146 0.35 -13.46 -2.40
CA TYR A 146 -0.52 -14.55 -2.86
C TYR A 146 -1.35 -14.11 -4.08
N ASN A 147 -2.68 -14.07 -3.96
CA ASN A 147 -3.59 -13.60 -5.01
C ASN A 147 -4.08 -12.16 -4.76
N ASP A 148 -3.32 -11.42 -3.95
CA ASP A 148 -3.68 -10.06 -3.56
C ASP A 148 -3.33 -9.11 -4.69
N LEU A 149 -4.28 -8.26 -5.06
CA LEU A 149 -4.06 -7.21 -6.06
C LEU A 149 -4.63 -5.88 -5.56
N VAL A 150 -3.89 -4.82 -5.76
CA VAL A 150 -4.28 -3.46 -5.35
C VAL A 150 -4.02 -2.46 -6.47
N THR A 151 -4.89 -1.45 -6.60
CA THR A 151 -4.61 -0.31 -7.47
C THR A 151 -3.75 0.72 -6.73
N PRO A 152 -2.88 1.48 -7.43
CA PRO A 152 -2.11 2.56 -6.79
C PRO A 152 -2.98 3.57 -6.03
N MET A 153 -4.12 3.94 -6.59
CA MET A 153 -5.06 4.83 -5.91
C MET A 153 -5.58 4.23 -4.60
N HIS A 154 -5.96 2.95 -4.58
CA HIS A 154 -6.40 2.30 -3.35
C HIS A 154 -5.27 2.22 -2.32
N ALA A 155 -4.04 1.95 -2.76
CA ALA A 155 -2.85 1.96 -1.89
C ALA A 155 -2.61 3.35 -1.26
N ALA A 156 -2.81 4.44 -2.03
CA ALA A 156 -2.78 5.81 -1.49
C ALA A 156 -3.90 6.06 -0.47
N LEU A 157 -5.11 5.56 -0.73
CA LEU A 157 -6.24 5.67 0.21
C LEU A 157 -6.00 4.89 1.50
N MET A 158 -5.30 3.76 1.46
CA MET A 158 -4.89 3.02 2.67
C MET A 158 -3.96 3.88 3.54
N ALA A 159 -2.96 4.55 2.93
CA ALA A 159 -2.07 5.47 3.63
C ALA A 159 -2.83 6.70 4.17
N ALA A 160 -3.72 7.27 3.35
CA ALA A 160 -4.58 8.39 3.76
C ALA A 160 -5.49 8.03 4.94
N ALA A 161 -6.00 6.81 5.00
CA ALA A 161 -6.81 6.35 6.14
C ALA A 161 -6.01 6.33 7.45
N VAL A 162 -4.74 5.90 7.41
CA VAL A 162 -3.86 5.95 8.58
C VAL A 162 -3.57 7.39 9.00
N ALA A 163 -3.30 8.29 8.03
CA ALA A 163 -3.07 9.70 8.27
C ALA A 163 -4.29 10.40 8.90
N ASN A 164 -5.50 9.98 8.53
CA ASN A 164 -6.79 10.58 8.88
C ASN A 164 -7.50 9.79 9.97
N ASP A 165 -6.79 9.44 11.05
CA ASP A 165 -7.35 8.81 12.26
C ASP A 165 -8.21 7.56 11.99
N GLY A 166 -7.89 6.81 10.95
CA GLY A 166 -8.58 5.59 10.56
C GLY A 166 -9.77 5.78 9.64
N VAL A 167 -9.98 6.99 9.11
CA VAL A 167 -11.05 7.29 8.15
C VAL A 167 -10.47 7.39 6.74
N MET A 168 -10.81 6.45 5.87
CA MET A 168 -10.45 6.48 4.45
C MET A 168 -11.29 7.55 3.75
N PRO A 169 -10.67 8.59 3.15
CA PRO A 169 -11.40 9.65 2.47
C PRO A 169 -11.96 9.19 1.13
N GLU A 170 -13.02 9.82 0.68
CA GLU A 170 -13.48 9.70 -0.71
C GLU A 170 -12.58 10.54 -1.62
N PRO A 171 -11.91 9.95 -2.63
CA PRO A 171 -11.16 10.71 -3.61
C PRO A 171 -12.11 11.46 -4.55
N ARG A 172 -11.78 12.70 -4.89
CA ARG A 172 -12.55 13.56 -5.80
C ARG A 172 -11.64 14.19 -6.83
N LEU A 173 -12.06 14.18 -8.09
CA LEU A 173 -11.38 14.84 -9.21
C LEU A 173 -11.97 16.23 -9.46
N LEU A 174 -13.30 16.36 -9.39
CA LEU A 174 -14.01 17.58 -9.68
C LEU A 174 -14.13 18.46 -8.44
N LYS A 175 -13.60 19.69 -8.50
CA LYS A 175 -13.77 20.72 -7.48
C LYS A 175 -14.92 21.64 -7.77
N SER A 176 -15.09 22.04 -9.04
CA SER A 176 -16.14 22.95 -9.47
C SER A 176 -16.51 22.73 -10.93
N VAL A 177 -17.74 23.06 -11.30
CA VAL A 177 -18.24 23.08 -12.68
C VAL A 177 -18.94 24.41 -12.91
N GLY A 178 -18.54 25.12 -13.96
CA GLY A 178 -19.14 26.42 -14.31
C GLY A 178 -19.03 27.48 -13.21
N GLY A 179 -17.97 27.43 -12.38
CA GLY A 179 -17.74 28.35 -11.26
C GLY A 179 -18.48 27.99 -9.96
N SER A 180 -19.34 26.98 -9.98
CA SER A 180 -20.02 26.47 -8.78
C SER A 180 -19.24 25.27 -8.20
N GLU A 181 -18.99 25.28 -6.89
CA GLU A 181 -18.38 24.14 -6.24
C GLU A 181 -19.27 22.90 -6.34
N VAL A 182 -18.66 21.75 -6.70
CA VAL A 182 -19.35 20.44 -6.83
C VAL A 182 -19.49 19.76 -5.44
N SER A 183 -19.52 20.54 -4.39
CA SER A 183 -19.41 20.08 -3.01
C SER A 183 -20.49 19.08 -2.55
N HIS A 184 -21.54 18.86 -3.35
CA HIS A 184 -22.72 18.14 -2.85
C HIS A 184 -23.36 17.15 -3.83
N TRP A 185 -22.59 16.59 -4.74
CA TRP A 185 -23.09 15.51 -5.61
C TRP A 185 -23.12 14.17 -4.90
N GLY A 186 -23.69 14.13 -3.72
CA GLY A 186 -23.87 12.92 -2.93
C GLY A 186 -23.41 13.06 -1.48
N LEU A 187 -23.70 12.04 -0.69
CA LEU A 187 -23.18 11.91 0.67
C LEU A 187 -21.69 11.67 0.63
N ASP A 188 -20.95 12.21 1.59
CA ASP A 188 -19.55 11.88 1.81
C ASP A 188 -19.42 10.36 2.02
N LYS A 189 -18.68 9.70 1.13
CA LYS A 189 -18.46 8.25 1.14
C LYS A 189 -17.17 7.86 1.88
N SER A 190 -16.65 8.75 2.71
CA SER A 190 -15.55 8.43 3.63
C SER A 190 -15.94 7.26 4.53
N THR A 191 -15.02 6.33 4.72
CA THR A 191 -15.31 5.08 5.44
C THR A 191 -14.36 4.90 6.61
N LYS A 192 -14.89 4.66 7.81
CA LYS A 192 -14.05 4.29 8.96
C LYS A 192 -13.53 2.86 8.78
N VAL A 193 -12.22 2.71 8.62
CA VAL A 193 -11.52 1.43 8.38
C VAL A 193 -10.70 0.97 9.59
N LEU A 194 -10.29 1.90 10.46
CA LEU A 194 -9.56 1.63 11.70
C LEU A 194 -10.12 2.43 12.87
N SER A 195 -9.84 2.02 14.10
CA SER A 195 -9.97 2.90 15.25
C SER A 195 -8.87 3.98 15.21
N ARG A 196 -9.07 5.08 15.90
CA ARG A 196 -8.05 6.13 16.04
C ARG A 196 -6.78 5.59 16.70
N GLU A 197 -6.92 4.75 17.69
CA GLU A 197 -5.83 4.12 18.43
C GLU A 197 -5.02 3.21 17.51
N THR A 198 -5.70 2.38 16.70
CA THR A 198 -5.03 1.53 15.71
C THR A 198 -4.32 2.36 14.65
N ALA A 199 -4.98 3.40 14.12
CA ALA A 199 -4.36 4.30 13.14
C ALA A 199 -3.11 4.99 13.70
N SER A 200 -3.16 5.46 14.96
CA SER A 200 -2.01 6.05 15.66
C SER A 200 -0.85 5.06 15.80
N SER A 201 -1.12 3.81 16.18
CA SER A 201 -0.09 2.78 16.29
C SER A 201 0.56 2.48 14.93
N ILE A 202 -0.24 2.35 13.86
CA ILE A 202 0.28 2.13 12.50
C ILE A 202 1.06 3.36 12.01
N LYS A 203 0.59 4.58 12.29
CA LYS A 203 1.32 5.82 11.98
C LYS A 203 2.71 5.82 12.61
N GLN A 204 2.83 5.45 13.90
CA GLN A 204 4.12 5.34 14.58
C GLN A 204 5.05 4.33 13.89
N MET A 205 4.56 3.14 13.56
CA MET A 205 5.33 2.13 12.83
C MET A 205 5.76 2.62 11.45
N MET A 206 4.88 3.33 10.71
CA MET A 206 5.21 3.94 9.41
C MET A 206 6.28 5.04 9.55
N GLY A 207 6.25 5.81 10.62
CA GLY A 207 7.32 6.76 10.96
C GLY A 207 8.67 6.07 11.17
N LYS A 208 8.68 4.95 11.88
CA LYS A 208 9.89 4.17 12.13
C LYS A 208 10.49 3.58 10.85
N VAL A 209 9.65 3.19 9.87
CA VAL A 209 10.11 2.76 8.53
C VAL A 209 10.97 3.84 7.87
N VAL A 210 10.57 5.11 7.96
CA VAL A 210 11.27 6.23 7.32
C VAL A 210 12.44 6.72 8.19
N GLN A 211 12.33 6.68 9.51
CA GLN A 211 13.40 7.13 10.41
C GLN A 211 14.62 6.20 10.42
N SER A 212 14.40 4.89 10.42
CA SER A 212 15.48 3.91 10.63
C SER A 212 15.26 2.55 9.93
N GLY A 213 14.17 2.41 9.19
CA GLY A 213 13.80 1.16 8.52
C GLY A 213 14.11 1.16 7.02
N THR A 214 13.30 0.44 6.26
CA THR A 214 13.46 0.25 4.81
C THR A 214 13.12 1.48 3.97
N GLY A 215 12.51 2.51 4.56
CA GLY A 215 12.03 3.71 3.86
C GLY A 215 12.84 4.97 4.10
N THR A 216 14.07 4.88 4.61
CA THR A 216 14.90 6.05 4.94
C THR A 216 15.15 7.00 3.76
N SER A 217 15.11 6.49 2.53
CA SER A 217 15.22 7.30 1.31
C SER A 217 13.98 8.14 0.98
N ALA A 218 12.88 7.97 1.73
CA ALA A 218 11.70 8.83 1.62
C ALA A 218 11.73 10.01 2.63
N ALA A 219 12.75 10.09 3.49
CA ALA A 219 12.87 11.16 4.47
C ALA A 219 13.18 12.50 3.78
N ILE A 220 12.51 13.57 4.23
CA ILE A 220 12.77 14.95 3.82
C ILE A 220 13.09 15.83 5.03
N GLY A 221 13.82 16.93 4.81
CA GLY A 221 14.28 17.78 5.92
C GLY A 221 13.23 18.70 6.53
N LYS A 222 12.13 18.96 5.81
CA LYS A 222 11.15 19.99 6.17
C LYS A 222 9.93 19.49 6.92
N ALA A 223 9.61 18.19 6.82
CA ALA A 223 8.43 17.58 7.44
C ALA A 223 8.66 16.12 7.81
N ALA A 224 7.92 15.63 8.80
CA ALA A 224 7.89 14.21 9.12
C ALA A 224 7.20 13.42 8.00
N VAL A 225 7.85 12.37 7.51
CA VAL A 225 7.30 11.43 6.53
C VAL A 225 6.98 10.10 7.24
N TYR A 226 5.81 9.59 6.95
CA TYR A 226 5.34 8.30 7.40
C TYR A 226 5.11 7.40 6.17
N GLY A 227 5.64 6.19 6.14
CA GLY A 227 5.50 5.40 4.93
C GLY A 227 5.81 3.92 5.10
N LYS A 228 5.55 3.18 4.03
CA LYS A 228 5.88 1.77 3.91
C LYS A 228 6.40 1.49 2.51
N THR A 229 7.57 0.90 2.42
CA THR A 229 8.11 0.37 1.17
C THR A 229 7.49 -0.99 0.86
N GLY A 230 7.35 -1.30 -0.41
CA GLY A 230 6.97 -2.61 -0.90
C GLY A 230 7.89 -3.07 -2.02
N THR A 231 8.11 -4.35 -2.06
CA THR A 231 8.70 -5.06 -3.20
C THR A 231 7.77 -6.23 -3.46
N ALA A 232 7.21 -6.30 -4.66
CA ALA A 232 6.23 -7.31 -5.00
C ALA A 232 6.71 -8.10 -6.22
N GLU A 233 6.93 -9.40 -6.04
CA GLU A 233 7.35 -10.30 -7.10
C GLU A 233 6.17 -10.61 -8.02
N TYR A 234 6.47 -10.67 -9.32
CA TYR A 234 5.57 -11.17 -10.35
C TYR A 234 6.37 -11.87 -11.45
N THR A 235 5.71 -12.71 -12.22
CA THR A 235 6.35 -13.41 -13.33
C THR A 235 5.80 -12.86 -14.65
N GLU A 236 6.71 -12.46 -15.53
CA GLU A 236 6.42 -12.03 -16.89
C GLU A 236 7.35 -12.76 -17.85
N ASP A 237 6.79 -13.45 -18.83
CA ASP A 237 7.53 -14.26 -19.82
C ASP A 237 8.50 -15.29 -19.18
N GLY A 238 8.10 -15.85 -18.03
CA GLY A 238 8.91 -16.82 -17.27
C GLY A 238 10.06 -16.19 -16.47
N VAL A 239 10.17 -14.87 -16.45
CA VAL A 239 11.19 -14.13 -15.69
C VAL A 239 10.54 -13.51 -14.44
N ILE A 240 11.16 -13.73 -13.27
CA ILE A 240 10.73 -13.07 -12.03
C ILE A 240 11.22 -11.63 -12.06
N LYS A 241 10.27 -10.71 -11.91
CA LYS A 241 10.48 -9.26 -11.79
C LYS A 241 9.87 -8.75 -10.50
N ASN A 242 10.24 -7.53 -10.11
CA ASN A 242 9.76 -6.91 -8.89
C ASN A 242 9.15 -5.54 -9.17
N HIS A 243 7.94 -5.31 -8.71
CA HIS A 243 7.37 -3.98 -8.59
C HIS A 243 7.97 -3.26 -7.38
N SER A 244 8.32 -2.00 -7.56
CA SER A 244 8.83 -1.13 -6.51
C SER A 244 7.70 -0.24 -5.99
N TRP A 245 7.34 -0.36 -4.71
CA TRP A 245 6.27 0.39 -4.07
C TRP A 245 6.78 1.31 -2.97
N PHE A 246 6.17 2.46 -2.85
CA PHE A 246 6.11 3.26 -1.64
C PHE A 246 4.71 3.82 -1.45
N VAL A 247 4.17 3.71 -0.24
CA VAL A 247 2.94 4.39 0.17
C VAL A 247 3.21 5.16 1.44
N GLY A 248 2.71 6.38 1.53
CA GLY A 248 3.00 7.20 2.70
C GLY A 248 2.27 8.53 2.70
N PHE A 249 2.55 9.33 3.73
CA PHE A 249 1.93 10.63 3.93
C PHE A 249 2.85 11.55 4.75
N LEU A 250 2.57 12.84 4.70
CA LEU A 250 3.24 13.85 5.51
C LEU A 250 2.58 14.02 6.89
N GLY A 251 3.33 14.59 7.83
CA GLY A 251 2.82 14.95 9.15
C GLY A 251 1.68 15.97 9.11
N GLU A 252 1.17 16.29 10.29
CA GLU A 252 -0.14 16.96 10.51
C GLU A 252 -0.30 18.31 9.81
N ASP A 253 0.79 19.02 9.54
CA ASP A 253 0.75 20.34 8.88
C ASP A 253 0.49 20.24 7.37
N TYR A 254 0.60 19.03 6.78
CA TYR A 254 0.54 18.82 5.34
C TYR A 254 -0.37 17.63 4.99
N PRO A 255 -1.60 17.86 4.52
CA PRO A 255 -2.59 16.79 4.29
C PRO A 255 -2.35 16.05 2.95
N TYR A 256 -1.13 15.55 2.75
CA TYR A 256 -0.78 14.84 1.54
C TYR A 256 -0.47 13.37 1.81
N ALA A 257 -1.10 12.49 1.05
CA ALA A 257 -0.78 11.06 0.99
C ALA A 257 -0.46 10.67 -0.45
N VAL A 258 0.51 9.77 -0.62
CA VAL A 258 0.99 9.33 -1.93
C VAL A 258 1.09 7.81 -2.01
N ALA A 259 0.93 7.28 -3.21
CA ALA A 259 1.42 5.98 -3.61
C ALA A 259 2.28 6.14 -4.85
N VAL A 260 3.46 5.55 -4.83
CA VAL A 260 4.38 5.50 -5.97
C VAL A 260 4.61 4.04 -6.31
N LEU A 261 4.43 3.71 -7.58
CA LEU A 261 4.67 2.40 -8.15
C LEU A 261 5.56 2.50 -9.37
N PHE A 262 6.60 1.67 -9.41
CA PHE A 262 7.37 1.38 -10.61
C PHE A 262 7.22 -0.08 -10.98
N GLU A 263 6.79 -0.35 -12.19
CA GLU A 263 6.65 -1.70 -12.72
C GLU A 263 8.03 -2.27 -13.07
N GLY A 264 8.35 -3.46 -12.57
CA GLY A 264 9.58 -4.17 -12.90
C GLY A 264 10.90 -3.51 -12.48
N ALA A 265 10.88 -2.55 -11.56
CA ALA A 265 12.04 -1.73 -11.22
C ALA A 265 12.84 -2.21 -9.97
N GLY A 266 12.44 -3.32 -9.32
CA GLY A 266 13.18 -3.84 -8.17
C GLY A 266 12.68 -3.34 -6.82
N TYR A 267 13.60 -2.93 -5.93
CA TYR A 267 13.25 -2.65 -4.53
C TYR A 267 12.59 -1.28 -4.33
N GLY A 268 11.54 -1.24 -3.49
CA GLY A 268 10.82 -0.02 -3.12
C GLY A 268 11.70 1.06 -2.48
N SER A 269 12.70 0.66 -1.71
CA SER A 269 13.68 1.57 -1.10
C SER A 269 14.61 2.27 -2.10
N ALA A 270 14.84 1.66 -3.28
CA ALA A 270 15.76 2.17 -4.28
C ALA A 270 15.10 3.10 -5.31
N HIS A 271 13.81 2.91 -5.60
CA HIS A 271 13.13 3.63 -6.67
C HIS A 271 11.91 4.41 -6.19
N ALA A 272 10.91 3.74 -5.59
CA ALA A 272 9.65 4.39 -5.23
C ALA A 272 9.79 5.37 -4.05
N ALA A 273 10.61 5.04 -3.04
CA ALA A 273 10.76 5.88 -1.87
C ALA A 273 11.50 7.22 -2.15
N PRO A 274 12.59 7.27 -2.94
CA PRO A 274 13.20 8.55 -3.34
C PRO A 274 12.24 9.45 -4.12
N VAL A 275 11.49 8.89 -5.08
CA VAL A 275 10.50 9.67 -5.85
C VAL A 275 9.37 10.18 -4.95
N ALA A 276 8.96 9.43 -3.94
CA ALA A 276 8.01 9.93 -2.95
C ALA A 276 8.58 11.12 -2.16
N ALA A 277 9.87 11.12 -1.82
CA ALA A 277 10.55 12.27 -1.20
C ALA A 277 10.50 13.50 -2.11
N ASP A 278 10.87 13.35 -3.38
CA ASP A 278 10.83 14.45 -4.36
C ASP A 278 9.41 15.03 -4.51
N ILE A 279 8.39 14.16 -4.56
CA ILE A 279 6.98 14.59 -4.61
C ILE A 279 6.62 15.38 -3.35
N PHE A 280 6.98 14.88 -2.16
CA PHE A 280 6.69 15.56 -0.91
C PHE A 280 7.40 16.90 -0.81
N GLU A 281 8.69 16.99 -1.19
CA GLU A 281 9.41 18.25 -1.22
C GLU A 281 8.75 19.28 -2.16
N TYR A 282 8.33 18.84 -3.35
CA TYR A 282 7.61 19.69 -4.29
C TYR A 282 6.27 20.20 -3.74
N LEU A 283 5.54 19.37 -3.02
CA LEU A 283 4.22 19.73 -2.48
C LEU A 283 4.27 20.74 -1.33
N ILE A 284 5.39 20.81 -0.61
CA ILE A 284 5.55 21.71 0.55
C ILE A 284 6.43 22.93 0.27
N GLY A 285 7.02 23.05 -0.91
CA GLY A 285 7.80 24.21 -1.38
C GLY A 285 9.26 24.13 -0.98
#